data_d8698569989a5ec7c7e84337422b3e4a
#
_entry.id   d8698569989a5ec7c7e84337422b3e4a
#
_cell.length_a   1.000
_cell.length_b   1.000
_cell.length_c   1.000
_cell.angle_alpha   90.00
_cell.angle_beta   90.00
_cell.angle_gamma   90.00
#
_symmetry.space_group_name_H-M   'P 1'
#
loop_
_entity.id
_entity.type
_entity.pdbx_description
1 polymer ?
#
loop_
_entity_poly.entity_id
_entity_poly.type
_entity_poly.pdbx_seq_one_letter_code
_entity_poly.pdbx_strand_id
1 'polypeptide(L)'
;MQPDQSTVTVAMQVTPLQPTFELRRILVYTLIAVSFAASMWVNQTKAEAVTPADFQAFIDSDARQDDRVRDIYRHPAATLAFFDVEPDMSVVEIWPGGGWYADILGPYLSDHGQYVAAHFDPDSDVEYFRNSRARFAAKVTRQPKRFGSTTLAVFDPGSEQAIAPDGSADRVLSFRNVHNWYMRGGGDERVLAAFKTFYRALKPGGVLGIVEHRLAADRPLVDQQSSGYLHQDYVIRMAEQAGFILQASSEINANPADSTRYPEGVWTLPPSYRLGEQDRARYQAIGESDRMTLKFIKPVRS
;
A
#
# COMPACT_ATOMS: atom_id res chain seq x y z
N MET A 1 74.89 -71.25 16.27
CA MET A 1 73.81 -71.57 15.36
C MET A 1 72.95 -70.33 15.16
N GLN A 2 73.17 -69.60 14.11
CA GLN A 2 72.38 -68.46 13.67
C GLN A 2 71.60 -68.89 12.43
N PRO A 3 70.33 -68.59 12.29
CA PRO A 3 69.66 -68.68 11.00
C PRO A 3 69.74 -67.37 10.22
N ASP A 4 69.99 -67.58 8.98
CA ASP A 4 70.05 -66.64 7.83
C ASP A 4 68.72 -65.87 7.65
N GLN A 5 68.87 -64.56 7.45
CA GLN A 5 67.76 -63.66 7.03
C GLN A 5 68.03 -63.17 5.63
N SER A 6 67.44 -63.80 4.65
CA SER A 6 67.39 -63.34 3.28
C SER A 6 66.19 -62.35 3.11
N THR A 7 66.51 -61.05 2.94
CA THR A 7 65.54 -59.98 2.70
C THR A 7 65.17 -59.98 1.22
N VAL A 8 63.91 -60.24 0.93
CA VAL A 8 63.34 -60.13 -0.42
C VAL A 8 62.78 -58.69 -0.58
N THR A 9 63.38 -57.88 -1.41
CA THR A 9 62.90 -56.55 -1.79
C THR A 9 61.94 -56.70 -2.98
N VAL A 10 60.63 -56.44 -2.75
CA VAL A 10 59.60 -56.36 -3.79
C VAL A 10 59.51 -54.92 -4.27
N ALA A 11 59.95 -54.63 -5.48
CA ALA A 11 59.78 -53.36 -6.14
C ALA A 11 58.30 -53.25 -6.68
N MET A 12 57.51 -52.38 -6.07
CA MET A 12 56.19 -52.01 -6.63
C MET A 12 56.38 -50.99 -7.78
N GLN A 13 56.09 -51.44 -8.98
CA GLN A 13 55.92 -50.54 -10.13
C GLN A 13 54.54 -49.83 -10.05
N VAL A 14 54.53 -48.52 -9.86
CA VAL A 14 53.33 -47.70 -9.90
C VAL A 14 53.09 -47.25 -11.35
N THR A 15 52.07 -47.80 -11.97
CA THR A 15 51.62 -47.36 -13.33
C THR A 15 50.77 -46.13 -13.17
N PRO A 16 51.01 -45.00 -13.87
CA PRO A 16 50.16 -43.82 -13.79
C PRO A 16 48.82 -44.10 -14.47
N LEU A 17 47.73 -43.93 -13.71
CA LEU A 17 46.36 -43.99 -14.19
C LEU A 17 46.10 -42.82 -15.17
N GLN A 18 45.90 -43.14 -16.44
CA GLN A 18 45.42 -42.18 -17.43
C GLN A 18 43.94 -41.83 -17.10
N PRO A 19 43.53 -40.55 -17.08
CA PRO A 19 42.14 -40.15 -16.84
C PRO A 19 41.25 -40.63 -17.99
N THR A 20 40.22 -41.42 -17.64
CA THR A 20 39.27 -41.98 -18.60
C THR A 20 38.43 -40.87 -19.22
N PHE A 21 37.93 -41.08 -20.46
CA PHE A 21 37.17 -40.16 -21.28
C PHE A 21 35.94 -39.58 -20.56
N GLU A 22 35.37 -40.28 -19.59
CA GLU A 22 34.22 -39.92 -18.77
C GLU A 22 34.49 -38.76 -17.80
N LEU A 23 35.66 -38.68 -17.20
CA LEU A 23 36.04 -37.57 -16.31
C LEU A 23 36.14 -36.23 -17.05
N ARG A 24 36.51 -36.22 -18.32
CA ARG A 24 36.55 -35.02 -19.15
C ARG A 24 35.12 -34.51 -19.50
N ARG A 25 34.14 -35.39 -19.68
CA ARG A 25 32.74 -35.01 -19.91
C ARG A 25 32.13 -34.39 -18.69
N ILE A 26 32.33 -34.95 -17.51
CA ILE A 26 31.79 -34.41 -16.24
C ILE A 26 32.35 -33.01 -15.97
N LEU A 27 33.64 -32.76 -16.20
CA LEU A 27 34.26 -31.45 -15.98
C LEU A 27 33.72 -30.38 -16.93
N VAL A 28 33.45 -30.73 -18.20
CA VAL A 28 32.89 -29.80 -19.20
C VAL A 28 31.43 -29.45 -18.85
N TYR A 29 30.63 -30.41 -18.44
CA TYR A 29 29.21 -30.15 -18.03
C TYR A 29 29.12 -29.34 -16.74
N THR A 30 30.03 -29.53 -15.80
CA THR A 30 30.09 -28.74 -14.56
C THR A 30 30.50 -27.29 -14.84
N LEU A 31 31.46 -27.04 -15.74
CA LEU A 31 31.84 -25.69 -16.14
C LEU A 31 30.76 -24.97 -16.94
N ILE A 32 30.02 -25.64 -17.81
CA ILE A 32 28.90 -25.08 -18.55
C ILE A 32 27.71 -24.74 -17.59
N ALA A 33 27.39 -25.62 -16.63
CA ALA A 33 26.34 -25.38 -15.65
C ALA A 33 26.65 -24.20 -14.71
N VAL A 34 27.89 -24.05 -14.29
CA VAL A 34 28.36 -22.90 -13.47
C VAL A 34 28.34 -21.61 -14.26
N SER A 35 28.70 -21.62 -15.55
CA SER A 35 28.61 -20.44 -16.42
C SER A 35 27.19 -20.01 -16.72
N PHE A 36 26.23 -20.96 -16.84
CA PHE A 36 24.82 -20.66 -17.02
C PHE A 36 24.17 -20.12 -15.73
N ALA A 37 24.54 -20.64 -14.56
CA ALA A 37 24.07 -20.12 -13.29
C ALA A 37 24.62 -18.71 -12.97
N ALA A 38 25.86 -18.42 -13.34
CA ALA A 38 26.46 -17.08 -13.20
C ALA A 38 25.81 -16.06 -14.14
N SER A 39 25.37 -16.46 -15.35
CA SER A 39 24.70 -15.56 -16.31
C SER A 39 23.26 -15.23 -15.92
N MET A 40 22.59 -16.06 -15.14
CA MET A 40 21.24 -15.75 -14.62
C MET A 40 21.25 -14.78 -13.43
N TRP A 41 22.40 -14.55 -12.80
CA TRP A 41 22.53 -13.66 -11.63
C TRP A 41 22.84 -12.20 -11.99
N VAL A 42 23.08 -11.86 -13.26
CA VAL A 42 23.61 -10.54 -13.68
C VAL A 42 22.53 -9.56 -14.15
N ASN A 43 21.23 -9.97 -14.22
CA ASN A 43 20.18 -9.07 -14.70
C ASN A 43 18.96 -8.96 -13.78
N GLN A 44 19.15 -8.97 -12.46
CA GLN A 44 18.20 -8.25 -11.62
C GLN A 44 18.64 -6.78 -11.63
N THR A 45 18.19 -6.02 -12.62
CA THR A 45 18.12 -4.57 -12.51
C THR A 45 17.29 -4.31 -11.25
N LYS A 46 17.96 -3.84 -10.19
CA LYS A 46 17.27 -3.38 -8.99
C LYS A 46 16.32 -2.31 -9.48
N ALA A 47 15.01 -2.56 -9.43
CA ALA A 47 14.05 -1.55 -9.79
C ALA A 47 14.40 -0.27 -9.03
N GLU A 48 14.49 0.83 -9.73
CA GLU A 48 14.81 2.12 -9.13
C GLU A 48 13.68 2.44 -8.13
N ALA A 49 14.03 2.81 -6.91
CA ALA A 49 13.02 3.06 -5.88
C ALA A 49 12.15 4.25 -6.28
N VAL A 50 10.84 4.09 -6.17
CA VAL A 50 9.86 5.16 -6.44
C VAL A 50 10.18 6.39 -5.59
N THR A 51 10.19 7.55 -6.22
CA THR A 51 10.51 8.83 -5.59
C THR A 51 9.32 9.80 -5.67
N PRO A 52 9.26 10.82 -4.81
CA PRO A 52 8.24 11.87 -4.93
C PRO A 52 8.23 12.56 -6.31
N ALA A 53 9.37 12.63 -6.99
CA ALA A 53 9.48 13.27 -8.31
C ALA A 53 8.65 12.56 -9.39
N ASP A 54 8.43 11.26 -9.27
CA ASP A 54 7.67 10.47 -10.23
C ASP A 54 6.20 10.89 -10.32
N PHE A 55 5.66 11.53 -9.28
CA PHE A 55 4.29 12.01 -9.21
C PHE A 55 4.12 13.48 -9.57
N GLN A 56 5.22 14.25 -9.70
CA GLN A 56 5.16 15.71 -9.75
C GLN A 56 4.34 16.23 -10.94
N ALA A 57 4.50 15.66 -12.13
CA ALA A 57 3.74 16.07 -13.32
C ALA A 57 2.22 15.90 -13.15
N PHE A 58 1.79 14.89 -12.41
CA PHE A 58 0.37 14.62 -12.13
C PHE A 58 -0.18 15.53 -11.04
N ILE A 59 0.65 15.87 -10.05
CA ILE A 59 0.31 16.79 -8.95
C ILE A 59 0.13 18.21 -9.48
N ASP A 60 1.01 18.66 -10.37
CA ASP A 60 0.99 20.00 -10.95
C ASP A 60 -0.02 20.16 -12.10
N SER A 61 -0.71 19.08 -12.46
CA SER A 61 -1.73 19.10 -13.52
C SER A 61 -2.79 20.18 -13.30
N ASP A 62 -3.17 20.89 -14.35
CA ASP A 62 -4.23 21.92 -14.33
C ASP A 62 -5.58 21.36 -13.84
N ALA A 63 -5.82 20.07 -14.06
CA ALA A 63 -7.03 19.41 -13.57
C ALA A 63 -7.11 19.33 -12.03
N ARG A 64 -6.03 19.64 -11.30
CA ARG A 64 -5.96 19.69 -9.85
C ARG A 64 -5.82 21.12 -9.29
N GLN A 65 -5.97 22.14 -10.13
CA GLN A 65 -5.72 23.52 -9.73
C GLN A 65 -6.41 23.91 -8.42
N ASP A 66 -7.68 23.56 -8.25
CA ASP A 66 -8.46 23.87 -7.05
C ASP A 66 -8.10 22.96 -5.85
N ASP A 67 -7.58 21.77 -6.12
CA ASP A 67 -7.22 20.78 -5.11
C ASP A 67 -5.80 20.97 -4.53
N ARG A 68 -4.90 21.64 -5.27
CA ARG A 68 -3.48 21.82 -4.89
C ARG A 68 -3.29 22.60 -3.59
N VAL A 69 -4.22 23.47 -3.23
CA VAL A 69 -4.21 24.20 -1.95
C VAL A 69 -4.11 23.24 -0.74
N ARG A 70 -4.50 21.99 -0.90
CA ARG A 70 -4.47 20.97 0.15
C ARG A 70 -3.21 20.11 0.15
N ASP A 71 -2.36 20.24 -0.89
CA ASP A 71 -1.14 19.43 -1.02
C ASP A 71 -0.16 19.68 0.14
N ILE A 72 -0.12 20.90 0.67
CA ILE A 72 0.68 21.28 1.85
C ILE A 72 0.32 20.52 3.15
N TYR A 73 -0.88 19.94 3.20
CA TYR A 73 -1.37 19.14 4.33
C TYR A 73 -1.38 17.64 4.04
N ARG A 74 -1.30 17.25 2.78
CA ARG A 74 -1.53 15.86 2.34
C ARG A 74 -0.32 15.22 1.69
N HIS A 75 0.69 16.01 1.37
CA HIS A 75 2.00 15.59 0.85
C HIS A 75 1.87 14.43 -0.18
N PRO A 76 1.06 14.58 -1.25
CA PRO A 76 0.66 13.45 -2.09
C PRO A 76 1.83 12.70 -2.71
N ALA A 77 2.85 13.42 -3.21
CA ALA A 77 4.04 12.82 -3.79
C ALA A 77 4.78 11.92 -2.79
N ALA A 78 5.08 12.46 -1.60
CA ALA A 78 5.78 11.73 -0.56
C ALA A 78 4.94 10.56 -0.02
N THR A 79 3.61 10.73 0.08
CA THR A 79 2.70 9.68 0.54
C THR A 79 2.63 8.50 -0.44
N LEU A 80 2.50 8.77 -1.74
CA LEU A 80 2.42 7.72 -2.76
C LEU A 80 3.78 7.02 -2.95
N ALA A 81 4.89 7.75 -2.88
CA ALA A 81 6.24 7.17 -2.88
C ALA A 81 6.48 6.29 -1.64
N PHE A 82 6.02 6.71 -0.45
CA PHE A 82 6.10 5.89 0.76
C PHE A 82 5.34 4.56 0.63
N PHE A 83 4.26 4.52 -0.15
CA PHE A 83 3.52 3.29 -0.44
C PHE A 83 4.09 2.50 -1.63
N ASP A 84 5.22 2.92 -2.20
CA ASP A 84 5.90 2.29 -3.36
C ASP A 84 4.90 2.06 -4.51
N VAL A 85 4.15 3.08 -4.90
CA VAL A 85 3.20 2.98 -6.03
C VAL A 85 3.95 3.16 -7.33
N GLU A 86 3.98 2.14 -8.18
CA GLU A 86 4.64 2.13 -9.50
C GLU A 86 3.61 2.22 -10.64
N PRO A 87 4.00 2.71 -11.83
CA PRO A 87 3.05 3.02 -12.91
C PRO A 87 2.42 1.80 -13.60
N ASP A 88 2.98 0.61 -13.42
CA ASP A 88 2.51 -0.66 -13.98
C ASP A 88 1.67 -1.50 -13.00
N MET A 89 1.40 -0.97 -11.81
CA MET A 89 0.69 -1.66 -10.75
C MET A 89 -0.83 -1.65 -10.92
N SER A 90 -1.49 -2.65 -10.33
CA SER A 90 -2.92 -2.64 -10.03
C SER A 90 -3.15 -2.03 -8.64
N VAL A 91 -3.74 -0.84 -8.61
CA VAL A 91 -3.97 -0.05 -7.39
C VAL A 91 -5.45 0.11 -7.12
N VAL A 92 -5.90 -0.31 -5.94
CA VAL A 92 -7.28 -0.13 -5.46
C VAL A 92 -7.31 1.04 -4.47
N GLU A 93 -8.08 2.08 -4.76
CA GLU A 93 -8.38 3.16 -3.81
C GLU A 93 -9.75 2.93 -3.17
N ILE A 94 -9.79 2.95 -1.85
CA ILE A 94 -11.01 2.74 -1.06
C ILE A 94 -11.72 4.06 -0.83
N TRP A 95 -12.99 4.13 -1.24
CA TRP A 95 -13.84 5.32 -1.12
C TRP A 95 -13.13 6.61 -1.54
N PRO A 96 -12.77 6.75 -2.82
CA PRO A 96 -12.06 7.94 -3.33
C PRO A 96 -12.82 9.25 -3.15
N GLY A 97 -14.11 9.19 -2.78
CA GLY A 97 -14.97 10.37 -2.61
C GLY A 97 -15.08 11.17 -3.91
N GLY A 98 -14.68 12.45 -3.89
CA GLY A 98 -14.63 13.29 -5.10
C GLY A 98 -13.43 13.03 -6.01
N GLY A 99 -12.51 12.14 -5.61
CA GLY A 99 -11.36 11.71 -6.42
C GLY A 99 -10.10 12.56 -6.26
N TRP A 100 -9.81 13.05 -5.06
CA TRP A 100 -8.63 13.89 -4.83
C TRP A 100 -7.31 13.15 -5.14
N TYR A 101 -7.14 11.90 -4.66
CA TYR A 101 -6.02 11.04 -5.03
C TYR A 101 -6.22 10.39 -6.41
N ALA A 102 -7.47 10.12 -6.80
CA ALA A 102 -7.79 9.58 -8.13
C ALA A 102 -7.29 10.49 -9.26
N ASP A 103 -7.28 11.82 -9.06
CA ASP A 103 -6.75 12.78 -10.02
C ASP A 103 -5.23 12.70 -10.20
N ILE A 104 -4.53 11.98 -9.34
CA ILE A 104 -3.11 11.63 -9.46
C ILE A 104 -2.98 10.18 -9.93
N LEU A 105 -3.61 9.23 -9.24
CA LEU A 105 -3.49 7.79 -9.50
C LEU A 105 -4.04 7.38 -10.86
N GLY A 106 -5.20 7.93 -11.27
CA GLY A 106 -5.81 7.61 -12.56
C GLY A 106 -4.86 7.86 -13.73
N PRO A 107 -4.36 9.08 -13.95
CA PRO A 107 -3.42 9.35 -15.03
C PRO A 107 -2.04 8.73 -14.82
N TYR A 108 -1.55 8.54 -13.60
CA TYR A 108 -0.27 7.89 -13.32
C TYR A 108 -0.26 6.41 -13.75
N LEU A 109 -1.39 5.72 -13.60
CA LEU A 109 -1.56 4.30 -13.93
C LEU A 109 -2.13 4.06 -15.33
N SER A 110 -2.47 5.14 -16.08
CA SER A 110 -3.28 5.02 -17.32
C SER A 110 -2.63 4.20 -18.43
N ASP A 111 -1.31 4.24 -18.52
CA ASP A 111 -0.58 3.69 -19.67
C ASP A 111 -0.21 2.20 -19.48
N HIS A 112 0.13 1.79 -18.28
CA HIS A 112 0.68 0.47 -18.00
C HIS A 112 0.05 -0.25 -16.81
N GLY A 113 -0.62 0.48 -15.93
CA GLY A 113 -1.24 -0.04 -14.71
C GLY A 113 -2.76 -0.11 -14.80
N GLN A 114 -3.37 -0.35 -13.65
CA GLN A 114 -4.81 -0.35 -13.48
C GLN A 114 -5.19 0.42 -12.22
N TYR A 115 -6.09 1.39 -12.36
CA TYR A 115 -6.71 2.06 -11.23
C TYR A 115 -8.10 1.48 -10.96
N VAL A 116 -8.34 1.00 -9.74
CA VAL A 116 -9.64 0.49 -9.27
C VAL A 116 -10.17 1.42 -8.19
N ALA A 117 -11.29 2.09 -8.47
CA ALA A 117 -12.01 2.91 -7.52
C ALA A 117 -13.07 2.06 -6.80
N ALA A 118 -12.75 1.52 -5.62
CA ALA A 118 -13.69 0.79 -4.78
C ALA A 118 -14.56 1.80 -4.00
N HIS A 119 -15.66 2.22 -4.62
CA HIS A 119 -16.53 3.30 -4.18
C HIS A 119 -17.80 2.76 -3.49
N PHE A 120 -18.69 3.66 -3.09
CA PHE A 120 -19.99 3.31 -2.56
C PHE A 120 -20.85 2.52 -3.56
N ASP A 121 -21.83 1.78 -3.02
CA ASP A 121 -22.82 1.10 -3.83
C ASP A 121 -23.71 2.14 -4.58
N PRO A 122 -23.88 2.02 -5.90
CA PRO A 122 -24.77 2.88 -6.67
C PRO A 122 -26.23 2.74 -6.24
N ASP A 123 -26.62 1.59 -5.69
CA ASP A 123 -27.98 1.27 -5.24
C ASP A 123 -28.15 1.42 -3.72
N SER A 124 -27.20 2.03 -3.03
CA SER A 124 -27.27 2.27 -1.58
C SER A 124 -28.52 3.05 -1.17
N ASP A 125 -29.14 2.69 -0.05
CA ASP A 125 -30.26 3.46 0.54
C ASP A 125 -29.87 4.87 0.99
N VAL A 126 -28.56 5.12 1.19
CA VAL A 126 -28.03 6.42 1.60
C VAL A 126 -27.83 7.32 0.38
N GLU A 127 -28.65 8.35 0.25
CA GLU A 127 -28.60 9.29 -0.88
C GLU A 127 -27.20 9.90 -1.10
N TYR A 128 -26.52 10.28 -0.04
CA TYR A 128 -25.15 10.80 -0.12
C TYR A 128 -24.19 9.82 -0.83
N PHE A 129 -24.30 8.52 -0.56
CA PHE A 129 -23.44 7.51 -1.18
C PHE A 129 -23.73 7.36 -2.66
N ARG A 130 -25.03 7.28 -3.05
CA ARG A 130 -25.44 7.24 -4.47
C ARG A 130 -24.93 8.46 -5.23
N ASN A 131 -25.18 9.67 -4.67
CA ASN A 131 -24.79 10.92 -5.28
C ASN A 131 -23.26 11.07 -5.41
N SER A 132 -22.50 10.65 -4.40
CA SER A 132 -21.04 10.65 -4.43
C SER A 132 -20.50 9.71 -5.51
N ARG A 133 -21.03 8.47 -5.57
CA ARG A 133 -20.69 7.50 -6.60
C ARG A 133 -21.01 8.01 -8.01
N ALA A 134 -22.20 8.56 -8.20
CA ALA A 134 -22.64 9.07 -9.51
C ALA A 134 -21.75 10.22 -10.01
N ARG A 135 -21.38 11.17 -9.12
CA ARG A 135 -20.46 12.26 -9.46
C ARG A 135 -19.08 11.75 -9.86
N PHE A 136 -18.56 10.77 -9.12
CA PHE A 136 -17.27 10.17 -9.43
C PHE A 136 -17.31 9.41 -10.77
N ALA A 137 -18.33 8.59 -11.01
CA ALA A 137 -18.53 7.88 -12.27
C ALA A 137 -18.61 8.85 -13.46
N ALA A 138 -19.36 9.95 -13.31
CA ALA A 138 -19.45 10.99 -14.34
C ALA A 138 -18.09 11.70 -14.58
N LYS A 139 -17.26 11.89 -13.55
CA LYS A 139 -15.88 12.42 -13.68
C LYS A 139 -15.02 11.48 -14.53
N VAL A 140 -15.01 10.19 -14.22
CA VAL A 140 -14.27 9.15 -14.95
C VAL A 140 -14.71 9.12 -16.43
N THR A 141 -16.02 9.08 -16.69
CA THR A 141 -16.57 9.04 -18.05
C THR A 141 -16.21 10.28 -18.88
N ARG A 142 -16.20 11.46 -18.27
CA ARG A 142 -15.88 12.70 -18.97
C ARG A 142 -14.40 12.89 -19.29
N GLN A 143 -13.51 12.14 -18.66
CA GLN A 143 -12.06 12.30 -18.79
C GLN A 143 -11.36 10.98 -19.18
N PRO A 144 -11.74 10.36 -20.32
CA PRO A 144 -11.26 9.02 -20.70
C PRO A 144 -9.74 8.95 -20.91
N LYS A 145 -9.09 10.06 -21.27
CA LYS A 145 -7.62 10.10 -21.37
C LYS A 145 -6.91 9.98 -20.03
N ARG A 146 -7.58 10.39 -18.93
CA ARG A 146 -7.01 10.33 -17.58
C ARG A 146 -7.42 9.09 -16.80
N PHE A 147 -8.57 8.52 -17.15
CA PHE A 147 -9.20 7.44 -16.39
C PHE A 147 -9.54 6.22 -17.27
N GLY A 148 -8.93 6.09 -18.47
CA GLY A 148 -9.30 5.04 -19.44
C GLY A 148 -9.14 3.62 -18.90
N SER A 149 -8.17 3.37 -18.03
CA SER A 149 -7.96 2.07 -17.38
C SER A 149 -8.70 1.91 -16.04
N THR A 150 -9.60 2.87 -15.68
CA THR A 150 -10.26 2.87 -14.39
C THR A 150 -11.41 1.88 -14.33
N THR A 151 -11.39 1.01 -13.34
CA THR A 151 -12.52 0.14 -12.96
C THR A 151 -13.26 0.70 -11.76
N LEU A 152 -14.60 0.72 -11.81
CA LEU A 152 -15.43 1.11 -10.69
C LEU A 152 -15.95 -0.12 -9.96
N ALA A 153 -15.37 -0.45 -8.82
CA ALA A 153 -15.84 -1.50 -7.92
C ALA A 153 -16.78 -0.94 -6.85
N VAL A 154 -17.48 -1.82 -6.14
CA VAL A 154 -18.25 -1.49 -4.94
C VAL A 154 -17.46 -1.94 -3.71
N PHE A 155 -17.40 -1.09 -2.70
CA PHE A 155 -16.89 -1.45 -1.39
C PHE A 155 -17.89 -1.05 -0.30
N ASP A 156 -18.35 -2.05 0.44
CA ASP A 156 -19.07 -1.93 1.70
C ASP A 156 -18.28 -2.66 2.79
N PRO A 157 -17.85 -1.99 3.85
CA PRO A 157 -17.03 -2.59 4.91
C PRO A 157 -17.73 -3.72 5.68
N GLY A 158 -19.05 -3.86 5.55
CA GLY A 158 -19.84 -4.97 6.13
C GLY A 158 -20.11 -6.11 5.16
N SER A 159 -19.68 -6.01 3.90
CA SER A 159 -19.96 -6.98 2.84
C SER A 159 -18.74 -7.88 2.56
N GLU A 160 -19.00 -9.11 2.14
CA GLU A 160 -17.98 -10.01 1.60
C GLU A 160 -17.68 -9.78 0.11
N GLN A 161 -18.32 -8.78 -0.51
CA GLN A 161 -18.13 -8.46 -1.92
C GLN A 161 -16.66 -8.13 -2.21
N ALA A 162 -16.12 -8.75 -3.27
CA ALA A 162 -14.74 -8.50 -3.70
C ALA A 162 -14.60 -7.11 -4.34
N ILE A 163 -13.56 -6.38 -3.95
CA ILE A 163 -13.22 -5.06 -4.53
C ILE A 163 -12.30 -5.19 -5.76
N ALA A 164 -11.68 -6.33 -5.92
CA ALA A 164 -10.87 -6.78 -7.05
C ALA A 164 -10.83 -8.32 -7.02
N PRO A 165 -10.39 -9.00 -8.09
CA PRO A 165 -10.12 -10.44 -8.02
C PRO A 165 -9.11 -10.76 -6.91
N ASP A 166 -9.30 -11.91 -6.25
CA ASP A 166 -8.43 -12.32 -5.14
C ASP A 166 -6.96 -12.40 -5.58
N GLY A 167 -6.07 -11.78 -4.82
CA GLY A 167 -4.64 -11.77 -5.07
C GLY A 167 -4.21 -11.05 -6.36
N SER A 168 -4.98 -10.08 -6.84
CA SER A 168 -4.69 -9.34 -8.09
C SER A 168 -4.11 -7.95 -7.87
N ALA A 169 -4.38 -7.31 -6.74
CA ALA A 169 -3.94 -5.95 -6.47
C ALA A 169 -2.50 -5.91 -5.93
N ASP A 170 -1.70 -4.98 -6.42
CA ASP A 170 -0.37 -4.67 -5.89
C ASP A 170 -0.47 -3.75 -4.67
N ARG A 171 -1.42 -2.80 -4.72
CA ARG A 171 -1.68 -1.83 -3.65
C ARG A 171 -3.16 -1.72 -3.36
N VAL A 172 -3.50 -1.62 -2.07
CA VAL A 172 -4.81 -1.14 -1.61
C VAL A 172 -4.55 0.09 -0.74
N LEU A 173 -5.16 1.22 -1.11
CA LEU A 173 -4.92 2.51 -0.47
C LEU A 173 -6.22 3.05 0.14
N SER A 174 -6.15 3.49 1.38
CA SER A 174 -7.28 4.13 2.06
C SER A 174 -6.86 5.45 2.72
N PHE A 175 -7.58 6.51 2.38
CA PHE A 175 -7.28 7.86 2.84
C PHE A 175 -8.44 8.42 3.66
N ARG A 176 -8.33 8.39 5.00
CA ARG A 176 -9.29 8.94 5.97
C ARG A 176 -10.68 8.31 5.89
N ASN A 177 -10.73 6.98 5.90
CA ASN A 177 -11.98 6.24 5.81
C ASN A 177 -12.22 5.29 7.00
N VAL A 178 -11.17 4.81 7.68
CA VAL A 178 -11.29 3.77 8.71
C VAL A 178 -12.21 4.22 9.85
N HIS A 179 -12.12 5.49 10.28
CA HIS A 179 -13.01 6.06 11.29
C HIS A 179 -14.49 5.98 10.90
N ASN A 180 -14.83 6.10 9.62
CA ASN A 180 -16.21 6.00 9.14
C ASN A 180 -16.77 4.58 9.29
N TRP A 181 -15.95 3.56 9.18
CA TRP A 181 -16.38 2.18 9.36
C TRP A 181 -16.55 1.84 10.84
N TYR A 182 -15.70 2.41 11.70
CA TYR A 182 -15.77 2.25 13.14
C TYR A 182 -16.99 2.95 13.75
N MET A 183 -17.16 4.25 13.46
CA MET A 183 -18.12 5.14 14.13
C MET A 183 -19.60 4.83 13.84
N ARG A 184 -19.93 4.36 12.66
CA ARG A 184 -21.33 4.20 12.19
C ARG A 184 -22.00 2.90 12.69
N GLY A 185 -21.73 2.53 13.92
CA GLY A 185 -22.25 1.32 14.55
C GLY A 185 -21.57 0.03 14.10
N GLY A 186 -20.46 0.15 13.38
CA GLY A 186 -19.71 -1.00 12.89
C GLY A 186 -18.66 -1.53 13.85
N GLY A 187 -18.08 -0.67 14.68
CA GLY A 187 -17.06 -1.04 15.65
C GLY A 187 -15.90 -1.86 15.06
N ASP A 188 -15.32 -2.70 15.88
CA ASP A 188 -14.17 -3.54 15.51
C ASP A 188 -14.51 -4.56 14.41
N GLU A 189 -15.72 -5.12 14.43
CA GLU A 189 -16.14 -6.15 13.47
C GLU A 189 -16.13 -5.62 12.05
N ARG A 190 -16.65 -4.41 11.82
CA ARG A 190 -16.73 -3.79 10.51
C ARG A 190 -15.36 -3.36 10.00
N VAL A 191 -14.50 -2.83 10.86
CA VAL A 191 -13.12 -2.49 10.52
C VAL A 191 -12.32 -3.74 10.16
N LEU A 192 -12.47 -4.81 10.94
CA LEU A 192 -11.80 -6.09 10.68
C LEU A 192 -12.27 -6.72 9.36
N ALA A 193 -13.57 -6.69 9.07
CA ALA A 193 -14.13 -7.18 7.81
C ALA A 193 -13.56 -6.40 6.61
N ALA A 194 -13.47 -5.08 6.71
CA ALA A 194 -12.84 -4.24 5.69
C ALA A 194 -11.38 -4.65 5.43
N PHE A 195 -10.57 -4.80 6.48
CA PHE A 195 -9.16 -5.19 6.32
C PHE A 195 -9.01 -6.61 5.77
N LYS A 196 -9.88 -7.55 6.13
CA LYS A 196 -9.91 -8.89 5.51
C LYS A 196 -10.23 -8.83 4.02
N THR A 197 -11.14 -7.95 3.58
CA THR A 197 -11.43 -7.72 2.16
C THR A 197 -10.20 -7.17 1.43
N PHE A 198 -9.46 -6.24 2.02
CA PHE A 198 -8.21 -5.72 1.44
C PHE A 198 -7.12 -6.80 1.39
N TYR A 199 -6.99 -7.60 2.45
CA TYR A 199 -6.06 -8.72 2.49
C TYR A 199 -6.33 -9.73 1.37
N ARG A 200 -7.60 -10.04 1.12
CA ARG A 200 -8.00 -10.96 0.05
C ARG A 200 -7.63 -10.42 -1.33
N ALA A 201 -7.91 -9.14 -1.61
CA ALA A 201 -7.61 -8.49 -2.89
C ALA A 201 -6.12 -8.40 -3.21
N LEU A 202 -5.26 -8.22 -2.21
CA LEU A 202 -3.82 -8.03 -2.39
C LEU A 202 -3.11 -9.32 -2.79
N LYS A 203 -2.11 -9.20 -3.68
CA LYS A 203 -1.11 -10.22 -3.95
C LYS A 203 -0.32 -10.57 -2.68
N PRO A 204 0.25 -11.78 -2.53
CA PRO A 204 1.33 -11.99 -1.57
C PRO A 204 2.47 -10.99 -1.84
N GLY A 205 2.96 -10.31 -0.82
CA GLY A 205 3.91 -9.19 -0.95
C GLY A 205 3.28 -7.85 -1.31
N GLY A 206 1.97 -7.81 -1.59
CA GLY A 206 1.23 -6.56 -1.84
C GLY A 206 1.11 -5.68 -0.59
N VAL A 207 0.93 -4.38 -0.79
CA VAL A 207 0.93 -3.37 0.28
C VAL A 207 -0.45 -2.79 0.51
N LEU A 208 -0.85 -2.72 1.79
CA LEU A 208 -1.95 -1.90 2.27
C LEU A 208 -1.38 -0.57 2.80
N GLY A 209 -1.75 0.55 2.17
CA GLY A 209 -1.43 1.91 2.60
C GLY A 209 -2.61 2.58 3.29
N ILE A 210 -2.41 3.01 4.54
CA ILE A 210 -3.43 3.71 5.32
C ILE A 210 -2.93 5.10 5.70
N VAL A 211 -3.70 6.13 5.34
CA VAL A 211 -3.62 7.46 5.94
C VAL A 211 -4.90 7.71 6.71
N GLU A 212 -4.81 7.92 8.02
CA GLU A 212 -6.01 8.10 8.86
C GLU A 212 -5.82 9.20 9.91
N HIS A 213 -6.89 9.85 10.32
CA HIS A 213 -6.91 10.86 11.38
C HIS A 213 -6.44 10.24 12.70
N ARG A 214 -5.33 10.74 13.25
CA ARG A 214 -4.68 10.18 14.42
C ARG A 214 -5.16 10.85 15.70
N LEU A 215 -5.77 10.07 16.59
CA LEU A 215 -6.13 10.50 17.94
C LEU A 215 -4.86 10.64 18.79
N ALA A 216 -4.74 11.73 19.54
CA ALA A 216 -3.62 11.92 20.46
C ALA A 216 -3.58 10.78 21.50
N ALA A 217 -2.37 10.32 21.84
CA ALA A 217 -2.16 9.13 22.68
C ALA A 217 -2.76 9.26 24.08
N ASP A 218 -2.90 10.48 24.61
CA ASP A 218 -3.46 10.79 25.93
C ASP A 218 -4.99 10.90 25.93
N ARG A 219 -5.65 10.68 24.78
CA ARG A 219 -7.11 10.70 24.67
C ARG A 219 -7.71 9.34 25.01
N PRO A 220 -8.89 9.30 25.67
CA PRO A 220 -9.55 8.04 25.97
C PRO A 220 -10.09 7.36 24.72
N LEU A 221 -10.11 6.01 24.72
CA LEU A 221 -10.61 5.19 23.59
C LEU A 221 -12.05 5.53 23.17
N VAL A 222 -12.89 5.96 24.13
CA VAL A 222 -14.29 6.31 23.86
C VAL A 222 -14.41 7.46 22.85
N ASP A 223 -13.40 8.32 22.75
CA ASP A 223 -13.42 9.43 21.82
C ASP A 223 -13.40 8.98 20.35
N GLN A 224 -12.89 7.78 20.05
CA GLN A 224 -12.95 7.20 18.71
C GLN A 224 -14.39 7.03 18.18
N GLN A 225 -15.36 6.90 19.06
CA GLN A 225 -16.75 6.67 18.68
C GLN A 225 -17.44 7.85 17.99
N SER A 226 -16.92 9.08 18.23
CA SER A 226 -17.61 10.30 17.76
C SER A 226 -16.69 11.36 17.18
N SER A 227 -15.38 11.31 17.46
CA SER A 227 -14.47 12.40 17.09
C SER A 227 -13.96 12.38 15.66
N GLY A 228 -14.08 11.25 14.95
CA GLY A 228 -13.47 11.04 13.63
C GLY A 228 -11.97 10.80 13.67
N TYR A 229 -11.38 10.63 14.84
CA TYR A 229 -9.99 10.24 15.05
C TYR A 229 -9.91 8.81 15.57
N LEU A 230 -8.83 8.11 15.21
CA LEU A 230 -8.52 6.77 15.73
C LEU A 230 -7.10 6.75 16.32
N HIS A 231 -6.90 5.97 17.39
CA HIS A 231 -5.55 5.69 17.86
C HIS A 231 -4.76 4.90 16.83
N GLN A 232 -3.50 5.23 16.65
CA GLN A 232 -2.62 4.55 15.71
C GLN A 232 -2.50 3.06 16.04
N ASP A 233 -2.30 2.71 17.32
CA ASP A 233 -2.19 1.33 17.78
C ASP A 233 -3.48 0.52 17.55
N TYR A 234 -4.64 1.18 17.57
CA TYR A 234 -5.90 0.55 17.20
C TYR A 234 -5.90 0.11 15.74
N VAL A 235 -5.54 1.01 14.82
CA VAL A 235 -5.51 0.72 13.38
C VAL A 235 -4.48 -0.38 13.07
N ILE A 236 -3.29 -0.32 13.70
CA ILE A 236 -2.25 -1.35 13.56
C ILE A 236 -2.79 -2.71 14.00
N ARG A 237 -3.35 -2.80 15.20
CA ARG A 237 -3.89 -4.05 15.74
C ARG A 237 -4.98 -4.66 14.86
N MET A 238 -5.88 -3.83 14.32
CA MET A 238 -6.96 -4.32 13.44
C MET A 238 -6.42 -4.86 12.11
N ALA A 239 -5.39 -4.24 11.55
CA ALA A 239 -4.73 -4.72 10.35
C ALA A 239 -3.98 -6.04 10.60
N GLU A 240 -3.27 -6.15 11.74
CA GLU A 240 -2.58 -7.38 12.14
C GLU A 240 -3.55 -8.55 12.38
N GLN A 241 -4.71 -8.29 12.98
CA GLN A 241 -5.77 -9.30 13.12
C GLN A 241 -6.34 -9.78 11.79
N ALA A 242 -6.28 -8.95 10.74
CA ALA A 242 -6.63 -9.35 9.38
C ALA A 242 -5.53 -10.16 8.66
N GLY A 243 -4.33 -10.26 9.26
CA GLY A 243 -3.20 -11.02 8.74
C GLY A 243 -2.08 -10.19 8.13
N PHE A 244 -2.15 -8.87 8.18
CA PHE A 244 -1.10 -7.97 7.73
C PHE A 244 0.07 -7.91 8.73
N ILE A 245 1.23 -7.48 8.22
CA ILE A 245 2.40 -7.13 9.04
C ILE A 245 2.69 -5.66 8.83
N LEU A 246 2.82 -4.87 9.92
CA LEU A 246 3.26 -3.49 9.83
C LEU A 246 4.71 -3.46 9.31
N GLN A 247 4.92 -2.86 8.14
CA GLN A 247 6.24 -2.72 7.52
C GLN A 247 6.91 -1.42 7.93
N ALA A 248 6.15 -0.31 7.91
CA ALA A 248 6.67 1.01 8.26
C ALA A 248 5.53 1.96 8.70
N SER A 249 5.89 2.98 9.46
CA SER A 249 5.07 4.15 9.74
C SER A 249 5.82 5.42 9.34
N SER A 250 5.09 6.50 9.03
CA SER A 250 5.68 7.77 8.66
C SER A 250 4.91 8.96 9.22
N GLU A 251 5.63 10.02 9.52
CA GLU A 251 5.09 11.31 9.96
C GLU A 251 4.86 12.29 8.78
N ILE A 252 4.86 11.80 7.54
CA ILE A 252 4.66 12.63 6.32
C ILE A 252 3.40 13.50 6.42
N ASN A 253 2.32 12.95 6.98
CA ASN A 253 1.02 13.62 7.11
C ASN A 253 0.72 14.06 8.55
N ALA A 254 1.72 14.14 9.41
CA ALA A 254 1.55 14.60 10.78
C ALA A 254 1.28 16.11 10.83
N ASN A 255 0.45 16.51 11.80
CA ASN A 255 0.25 17.91 12.14
C ASN A 255 0.29 18.10 13.67
N PRO A 256 1.43 18.48 14.23
CA PRO A 256 1.58 18.66 15.68
C PRO A 256 0.75 19.81 16.26
N ALA A 257 0.19 20.69 15.42
CA ALA A 257 -0.72 21.76 15.86
C ALA A 257 -2.14 21.23 16.13
N ASP A 258 -2.48 20.02 15.68
CA ASP A 258 -3.78 19.40 15.92
C ASP A 258 -3.82 18.77 17.30
N SER A 259 -4.58 19.39 18.22
CA SER A 259 -4.76 18.90 19.59
C SER A 259 -5.76 17.75 19.71
N THR A 260 -6.51 17.43 18.68
CA THR A 260 -7.63 16.47 18.66
C THR A 260 -8.77 16.77 19.67
N ARG A 261 -8.78 17.98 20.25
CA ARG A 261 -9.71 18.39 21.33
C ARG A 261 -10.69 19.46 20.85
N TYR A 262 -11.57 19.06 19.91
CA TYR A 262 -12.52 20.00 19.28
C TYR A 262 -13.98 19.58 19.52
N PRO A 263 -14.91 20.55 19.58
CA PRO A 263 -16.33 20.27 19.84
C PRO A 263 -16.96 19.30 18.84
N GLU A 264 -16.62 19.43 17.53
CA GLU A 264 -17.13 18.58 16.46
C GLU A 264 -16.06 17.59 15.96
N GLY A 265 -15.12 17.20 16.84
CA GLY A 265 -14.02 16.33 16.46
C GLY A 265 -13.23 16.86 15.27
N VAL A 266 -12.76 15.98 14.42
CA VAL A 266 -11.95 16.30 13.23
C VAL A 266 -12.66 17.27 12.27
N TRP A 267 -13.99 17.27 12.23
CA TRP A 267 -14.77 18.11 11.34
C TRP A 267 -14.82 19.58 11.77
N THR A 268 -14.30 19.93 12.92
CA THR A 268 -14.06 21.32 13.34
C THR A 268 -12.98 21.98 12.46
N LEU A 269 -11.99 21.19 12.04
CA LEU A 269 -10.85 21.64 11.23
C LEU A 269 -11.20 21.74 9.72
N PRO A 270 -10.31 22.38 8.92
CA PRO A 270 -10.41 22.36 7.46
C PRO A 270 -10.44 20.92 6.90
N PRO A 271 -11.11 20.71 5.79
CA PRO A 271 -11.92 21.62 5.01
C PRO A 271 -13.37 21.71 5.50
N SER A 272 -13.73 20.97 6.55
CA SER A 272 -15.14 20.82 6.97
C SER A 272 -15.69 22.06 7.64
N TYR A 273 -14.92 22.67 8.55
CA TYR A 273 -15.34 23.84 9.32
C TYR A 273 -16.79 23.73 9.85
N ARG A 274 -17.12 22.59 10.50
CA ARG A 274 -18.50 22.29 10.92
C ARG A 274 -19.11 23.36 11.84
N LEU A 275 -18.26 24.13 12.56
CA LEU A 275 -18.70 25.26 13.38
C LEU A 275 -18.92 26.56 12.58
N GLY A 276 -18.83 26.52 11.26
CA GLY A 276 -19.00 27.68 10.40
C GLY A 276 -17.95 28.76 10.66
N GLU A 277 -18.40 29.96 11.02
CA GLU A 277 -17.52 31.12 11.29
C GLU A 277 -17.00 31.17 12.73
N GLN A 278 -17.50 30.30 13.64
CA GLN A 278 -17.03 30.27 15.01
C GLN A 278 -15.55 29.86 15.05
N ASP A 279 -14.68 30.73 15.57
CA ASP A 279 -13.23 30.52 15.69
C ASP A 279 -12.53 30.08 14.39
N ARG A 280 -13.12 30.38 13.23
CA ARG A 280 -12.67 29.91 11.93
C ARG A 280 -11.20 30.23 11.65
N ALA A 281 -10.76 31.44 11.97
CA ALA A 281 -9.35 31.85 11.80
C ALA A 281 -8.37 30.99 12.62
N ARG A 282 -8.77 30.62 13.86
CA ARG A 282 -8.00 29.70 14.71
C ARG A 282 -7.89 28.31 14.06
N TYR A 283 -9.00 27.75 13.59
CA TYR A 283 -8.99 26.42 12.97
C TYR A 283 -8.26 26.43 11.63
N GLN A 284 -8.36 27.51 10.88
CA GLN A 284 -7.60 27.70 9.66
C GLN A 284 -6.08 27.73 9.91
N ALA A 285 -5.64 28.38 11.00
CA ALA A 285 -4.24 28.45 11.37
C ALA A 285 -3.67 27.08 11.81
N ILE A 286 -4.50 26.20 12.36
CA ILE A 286 -4.14 24.80 12.68
C ILE A 286 -3.95 24.01 11.37
N GLY A 287 -4.82 24.21 10.38
CA GLY A 287 -4.81 23.45 9.12
C GLY A 287 -5.61 22.13 9.22
N GLU A 288 -5.34 21.22 8.29
CA GLU A 288 -5.97 19.89 8.31
C GLU A 288 -5.43 19.05 9.49
N SER A 289 -6.19 18.03 9.90
CA SER A 289 -5.89 17.17 11.05
C SER A 289 -4.53 16.50 11.01
N ASP A 290 -4.05 16.11 12.17
CA ASP A 290 -2.95 15.15 12.33
C ASP A 290 -3.34 13.78 11.77
N ARG A 291 -2.39 13.11 11.07
CA ARG A 291 -2.66 11.84 10.43
C ARG A 291 -1.49 10.88 10.57
N MET A 292 -1.81 9.66 11.01
CA MET A 292 -0.91 8.53 10.85
C MET A 292 -0.79 8.15 9.37
N THR A 293 0.39 7.69 8.96
CA THR A 293 0.65 7.11 7.65
C THR A 293 1.30 5.75 7.85
N LEU A 294 0.57 4.68 7.55
CA LEU A 294 0.94 3.30 7.88
C LEU A 294 1.05 2.45 6.63
N LYS A 295 2.14 1.71 6.50
CA LYS A 295 2.41 0.78 5.41
C LYS A 295 2.44 -0.64 5.96
N PHE A 296 1.50 -1.47 5.51
CA PHE A 296 1.42 -2.88 5.86
C PHE A 296 1.71 -3.75 4.65
N ILE A 297 2.26 -4.93 4.88
CA ILE A 297 2.52 -5.94 3.85
C ILE A 297 1.66 -7.18 4.08
N LYS A 298 1.10 -7.72 3.01
CA LYS A 298 0.55 -9.07 3.02
C LYS A 298 1.71 -10.06 2.92
N PRO A 299 1.96 -10.91 3.94
CA PRO A 299 3.10 -11.82 3.93
C PRO A 299 3.07 -12.78 2.75
N VAL A 300 4.23 -13.07 2.19
CA VAL A 300 4.42 -14.18 1.25
C VAL A 300 4.42 -15.44 2.10
N ARG A 301 3.43 -16.32 1.89
CA ARG A 301 3.44 -17.63 2.57
C ARG A 301 4.57 -18.47 1.97
N SER A 302 5.48 -18.89 2.83
CA SER A 302 6.52 -19.89 2.51
C SER A 302 5.90 -21.26 2.28
#